data_1ba48df4ee781bb68fcb352affe244c1
#
_entry.id   1ba48df4ee781bb68fcb352affe244c1
#
_cell.length_a   1.000
_cell.length_b   1.000
_cell.length_c   1.000
_cell.angle_alpha   90.00
_cell.angle_beta   90.00
_cell.angle_gamma   90.00
#
_symmetry.space_group_name_H-M   'P 1'
#
loop_
_entity.id
_entity.type
_entity.pdbx_description
1 polymer ?
#
loop_
_entity_poly.entity_id
_entity_poly.type
_entity_poly.pdbx_seq_one_letter_code
_entity_poly.pdbx_strand_id
1 'polypeptide(L)'
;DADKPIGVWTEMVEDEKGLRIKGQLAMETVKGKEAHALLKMGALNGLSIGFMSKEWAYDRDTEVRTLTAIDLWEVSLVTFPANEKARVTNVKSADEMATPKDAEKALRDAGFSKSDATAFVSRVMRMGEVRSDSANSTAVAMKAADRLLRSLTS
;
A
#
# COMPACT_ATOMS: atom_id res chain seq x y z
N ASP A 1 -11.74 8.80 -8.87
CA ASP A 1 -13.05 9.42 -8.63
C ASP A 1 -13.05 9.99 -7.21
N ALA A 2 -12.87 11.31 -7.10
CA ALA A 2 -12.69 12.01 -5.83
C ALA A 2 -13.83 11.73 -4.81
N ASP A 3 -15.03 11.46 -5.31
CA ASP A 3 -16.20 11.19 -4.49
C ASP A 3 -16.32 9.74 -3.99
N LYS A 4 -15.38 8.88 -4.37
CA LYS A 4 -15.43 7.45 -4.07
C LYS A 4 -14.07 6.92 -3.65
N PRO A 5 -13.61 7.24 -2.44
CA PRO A 5 -12.33 6.77 -1.95
C PRO A 5 -12.31 5.24 -1.88
N ILE A 6 -11.18 4.66 -2.28
CA ILE A 6 -10.95 3.20 -2.28
C ILE A 6 -9.94 2.78 -1.22
N GLY A 7 -9.40 3.74 -0.48
CA GLY A 7 -8.40 3.52 0.56
C GLY A 7 -7.83 4.83 1.06
N VAL A 8 -6.71 4.75 1.75
CA VAL A 8 -6.00 5.90 2.32
C VAL A 8 -4.52 5.87 1.94
N TRP A 9 -3.90 7.03 1.81
CA TRP A 9 -2.46 7.16 1.69
C TRP A 9 -1.84 7.21 3.09
N THR A 10 -0.92 6.30 3.37
CA THR A 10 -0.28 6.15 4.68
C THR A 10 1.09 6.82 4.77
N GLU A 11 1.73 7.03 3.63
CA GLU A 11 3.04 7.69 3.54
C GLU A 11 3.14 8.45 2.22
N MET A 12 3.63 9.69 2.28
CA MET A 12 3.99 10.49 1.12
C MET A 12 5.36 11.13 1.39
N VAL A 13 6.33 10.84 0.53
CA VAL A 13 7.71 11.36 0.65
C VAL A 13 8.17 11.83 -0.71
N GLU A 14 8.60 13.07 -0.77
CA GLU A 14 9.26 13.65 -1.95
C GLU A 14 10.76 13.37 -1.88
N ASP A 15 11.33 12.90 -2.98
CA ASP A 15 12.75 12.65 -3.14
C ASP A 15 13.23 13.11 -4.53
N GLU A 16 14.49 12.93 -4.85
CA GLU A 16 15.08 13.33 -6.13
C GLU A 16 14.41 12.68 -7.36
N LYS A 17 13.69 11.59 -7.18
CA LYS A 17 12.98 10.87 -8.26
C LYS A 17 11.53 11.34 -8.42
N GLY A 18 10.98 11.98 -7.39
CA GLY A 18 9.60 12.46 -7.35
C GLY A 18 8.85 12.10 -6.09
N LEU A 19 7.52 12.12 -6.14
CA LEU A 19 6.66 11.79 -5.00
C LEU A 19 6.47 10.29 -4.88
N ARG A 20 7.06 9.69 -3.84
CA ARG A 20 6.84 8.30 -3.46
C ARG A 20 5.70 8.21 -2.46
N ILE A 21 4.73 7.35 -2.75
CA ILE A 21 3.57 7.17 -1.89
C ILE A 21 3.38 5.70 -1.51
N LYS A 22 2.82 5.50 -0.32
CA LYS A 22 2.28 4.21 0.12
C LYS A 22 0.83 4.40 0.51
N GLY A 23 0.00 3.40 0.24
CA GLY A 23 -1.41 3.43 0.59
C GLY A 23 -1.93 2.07 1.00
N GLN A 24 -3.07 2.11 1.64
CA GLN A 24 -3.83 0.93 2.03
C GLN A 24 -5.21 0.98 1.40
N LEU A 25 -5.58 -0.09 0.69
CA LEU A 25 -6.91 -0.23 0.12
C LEU A 25 -7.92 -0.62 1.20
N ALA A 26 -9.11 -0.05 1.11
CA ALA A 26 -10.24 -0.37 1.98
C ALA A 26 -10.85 -1.73 1.54
N MET A 27 -10.24 -2.82 1.98
CA MET A 27 -10.62 -4.19 1.58
C MET A 27 -12.02 -4.61 2.06
N GLU A 28 -12.62 -3.86 2.96
CA GLU A 28 -14.00 -4.09 3.40
C GLU A 28 -15.04 -3.56 2.39
N THR A 29 -14.63 -2.70 1.47
CA THR A 29 -15.49 -2.14 0.43
C THR A 29 -15.42 -2.94 -0.86
N VAL A 30 -16.51 -2.95 -1.63
CA VAL A 30 -16.53 -3.58 -2.96
C VAL A 30 -15.48 -2.97 -3.88
N LYS A 31 -15.39 -1.63 -3.92
CA LYS A 31 -14.44 -0.91 -4.77
C LYS A 31 -12.98 -1.13 -4.37
N GLY A 32 -12.68 -1.24 -3.08
CA GLY A 32 -11.33 -1.56 -2.60
C GLY A 32 -10.90 -2.96 -3.04
N LYS A 33 -11.80 -3.94 -2.97
CA LYS A 33 -11.56 -5.31 -3.46
C LYS A 33 -11.36 -5.35 -4.98
N GLU A 34 -12.21 -4.67 -5.73
CA GLU A 34 -12.08 -4.56 -7.19
C GLU A 34 -10.76 -3.92 -7.59
N ALA A 35 -10.41 -2.78 -6.98
CA ALA A 35 -9.15 -2.09 -7.23
C ALA A 35 -7.94 -2.98 -6.91
N HIS A 36 -7.98 -3.73 -5.80
CA HIS A 36 -6.92 -4.68 -5.44
C HIS A 36 -6.78 -5.80 -6.49
N ALA A 37 -7.89 -6.40 -6.92
CA ALA A 37 -7.87 -7.43 -7.95
C ALA A 37 -7.29 -6.91 -9.27
N LEU A 38 -7.71 -5.71 -9.71
CA LEU A 38 -7.21 -5.07 -10.93
C LEU A 38 -5.72 -4.70 -10.84
N LEU A 39 -5.26 -4.26 -9.68
CA LEU A 39 -3.84 -4.02 -9.42
C LEU A 39 -3.02 -5.32 -9.48
N LYS A 40 -3.51 -6.40 -8.87
CA LYS A 40 -2.83 -7.71 -8.87
C LYS A 40 -2.70 -8.29 -10.28
N MET A 41 -3.70 -8.12 -11.13
CA MET A 41 -3.63 -8.56 -12.54
C MET A 41 -2.95 -7.53 -13.47
N GLY A 42 -2.50 -6.38 -12.96
CA GLY A 42 -1.79 -5.36 -13.74
C GLY A 42 -2.69 -4.49 -14.63
N ALA A 43 -4.02 -4.65 -14.54
CA ALA A 43 -4.97 -3.84 -15.30
C ALA A 43 -5.02 -2.39 -14.81
N LEU A 44 -4.81 -2.16 -13.51
CA LEU A 44 -4.50 -0.87 -12.91
C LEU A 44 -3.03 -0.87 -12.49
N ASN A 45 -2.23 0.02 -13.03
CA ASN A 45 -0.81 0.10 -12.69
C ASN A 45 -0.25 1.52 -12.70
N GLY A 46 -1.06 2.52 -13.01
CA GLY A 46 -0.68 3.91 -13.08
C GLY A 46 -1.23 4.74 -11.93
N LEU A 47 -0.59 5.88 -11.71
CA LEU A 47 -1.02 6.91 -10.77
C LEU A 47 -1.25 8.21 -11.52
N SER A 48 -2.31 8.93 -11.16
CA SER A 48 -2.60 10.28 -11.63
C SER A 48 -2.81 11.19 -10.43
N ILE A 49 -2.51 12.47 -10.59
CA ILE A 49 -2.70 13.48 -9.55
C ILE A 49 -3.75 14.49 -9.96
N GLY A 50 -4.58 14.90 -9.00
CA GLY A 50 -5.39 16.09 -9.05
C GLY A 50 -4.70 17.19 -8.24
N PHE A 51 -4.45 18.36 -8.84
CA PHE A 51 -3.72 19.44 -8.20
C PHE A 51 -4.15 20.81 -8.69
N MET A 52 -3.87 21.83 -7.89
CA MET A 52 -3.92 23.22 -8.29
C MET A 52 -2.50 23.77 -8.43
N SER A 53 -2.20 24.42 -9.55
CA SER A 53 -0.91 25.08 -9.77
C SER A 53 -0.83 26.34 -8.88
N LYS A 54 0.18 26.44 -8.01
CA LYS A 54 0.47 27.63 -7.21
C LYS A 54 1.51 28.50 -7.85
N GLU A 55 2.61 27.90 -8.30
CA GLU A 55 3.70 28.62 -8.94
C GLU A 55 4.13 27.89 -10.21
N TRP A 56 4.50 28.65 -11.21
CA TRP A 56 4.95 28.12 -12.49
C TRP A 56 5.82 29.12 -13.25
N ALA A 57 6.68 28.61 -14.10
CA ALA A 57 7.45 29.37 -15.08
C ALA A 57 7.09 28.90 -16.49
N TYR A 58 7.15 29.80 -17.45
CA TYR A 58 6.92 29.48 -18.85
C TYR A 58 8.15 29.88 -19.67
N ASP A 59 8.73 28.92 -20.32
CA ASP A 59 9.82 29.13 -21.27
C ASP A 59 9.21 29.31 -22.67
N ARG A 60 9.43 30.50 -23.27
CA ARG A 60 8.88 30.85 -24.58
C ARG A 60 9.63 30.21 -25.73
N ASP A 61 10.91 29.86 -25.54
CA ASP A 61 11.75 29.30 -26.60
C ASP A 61 11.45 27.80 -26.79
N THR A 62 11.18 27.10 -25.68
CA THR A 62 10.84 25.68 -25.69
C THR A 62 9.34 25.40 -25.59
N GLU A 63 8.51 26.44 -25.41
CA GLU A 63 7.06 26.33 -25.15
C GLU A 63 6.69 25.44 -23.97
N VAL A 64 7.61 25.28 -22.99
CA VAL A 64 7.43 24.44 -21.83
C VAL A 64 6.94 25.26 -20.64
N ARG A 65 5.87 24.77 -20.01
CA ARG A 65 5.40 25.25 -18.71
C ARG A 65 5.91 24.35 -17.60
N THR A 66 6.80 24.89 -16.74
CA THR A 66 7.32 24.20 -15.57
C THR A 66 6.52 24.61 -14.35
N LEU A 67 5.92 23.64 -13.66
CA LEU A 67 5.23 23.85 -12.38
C LEU A 67 6.27 23.73 -11.26
N THR A 68 6.47 24.80 -10.50
CA THR A 68 7.46 24.87 -9.42
C THR A 68 6.82 24.64 -8.05
N ALA A 69 5.51 24.91 -7.91
CA ALA A 69 4.75 24.55 -6.72
C ALA A 69 3.31 24.18 -7.11
N ILE A 70 2.82 23.13 -6.48
CA ILE A 70 1.43 22.66 -6.65
C ILE A 70 0.78 22.43 -5.29
N ASP A 71 -0.54 22.52 -5.26
CA ASP A 71 -1.37 22.05 -4.17
C ASP A 71 -1.97 20.71 -4.58
N LEU A 72 -1.48 19.65 -3.95
CA LEU A 72 -1.89 18.28 -4.29
C LEU A 72 -3.21 17.94 -3.57
N TRP A 73 -4.26 17.67 -4.33
CA TRP A 73 -5.58 17.37 -3.79
C TRP A 73 -5.89 15.88 -3.80
N GLU A 74 -5.44 15.18 -4.83
CA GLU A 74 -5.83 13.80 -5.09
C GLU A 74 -4.68 13.03 -5.73
N VAL A 75 -4.55 11.76 -5.35
CA VAL A 75 -3.78 10.76 -6.08
C VAL A 75 -4.69 9.58 -6.36
N SER A 76 -4.89 9.26 -7.63
CA SER A 76 -5.81 8.23 -8.10
C SER A 76 -5.08 7.10 -8.81
N LEU A 77 -5.60 5.88 -8.65
CA LEU A 77 -5.22 4.73 -9.48
C LEU A 77 -5.87 4.86 -10.85
N VAL A 78 -5.08 4.69 -11.91
CA VAL A 78 -5.54 4.80 -13.30
C VAL A 78 -4.91 3.71 -14.17
N THR A 79 -5.58 3.40 -15.28
CA THR A 79 -5.06 2.50 -16.30
C THR A 79 -3.99 3.20 -17.16
N PHE A 80 -4.23 4.45 -17.52
CA PHE A 80 -3.35 5.26 -18.37
C PHE A 80 -2.94 6.54 -17.64
N PRO A 81 -1.77 6.56 -16.99
CA PRO A 81 -1.28 7.76 -16.32
C PRO A 81 -0.78 8.79 -17.33
N ALA A 82 -1.04 10.08 -17.08
CA ALA A 82 -0.49 11.17 -17.90
C ALA A 82 1.06 11.20 -17.87
N ASN A 83 1.66 10.85 -16.74
CA ASN A 83 3.09 10.60 -16.62
C ASN A 83 3.33 9.08 -16.64
N GLU A 84 3.93 8.57 -17.69
CA GLU A 84 4.21 7.14 -17.86
C GLU A 84 5.11 6.53 -16.77
N LYS A 85 5.89 7.37 -16.08
CA LYS A 85 6.75 6.95 -14.97
C LYS A 85 6.00 6.81 -13.62
N ALA A 86 4.79 7.37 -13.52
CA ALA A 86 3.96 7.29 -12.32
C ALA A 86 3.28 5.92 -12.23
N ARG A 87 4.01 4.94 -11.70
CA ARG A 87 3.60 3.52 -11.67
C ARG A 87 3.48 2.97 -10.26
N VAL A 88 2.53 2.05 -10.11
CA VAL A 88 2.45 1.20 -8.93
C VAL A 88 3.53 0.13 -9.04
N THR A 89 4.48 0.15 -8.12
CA THR A 89 5.65 -0.73 -8.15
C THR A 89 5.46 -2.00 -7.34
N ASN A 90 4.53 -1.99 -6.37
CA ASN A 90 4.29 -3.15 -5.51
C ASN A 90 2.82 -3.15 -5.04
N VAL A 91 2.21 -4.31 -5.08
CA VAL A 91 0.87 -4.58 -4.55
C VAL A 91 0.99 -5.76 -3.60
N LYS A 92 0.82 -5.51 -2.30
CA LYS A 92 0.82 -6.56 -1.29
C LYS A 92 -0.61 -7.02 -1.03
N SER A 93 -0.81 -8.31 -0.84
CA SER A 93 -2.02 -8.89 -0.29
C SER A 93 -1.74 -9.51 1.07
N ALA A 94 -2.76 -9.62 1.92
CA ALA A 94 -2.64 -10.32 3.19
C ALA A 94 -2.19 -11.80 3.00
N ASP A 95 -2.48 -12.37 1.84
CA ASP A 95 -2.06 -13.73 1.49
C ASP A 95 -0.56 -13.83 1.12
N GLU A 96 0.12 -12.71 0.93
CA GLU A 96 1.57 -12.63 0.62
C GLU A 96 2.46 -12.45 1.86
N MET A 97 1.92 -12.49 3.07
CA MET A 97 2.72 -12.74 4.26
C MET A 97 3.15 -14.22 4.27
N ALA A 98 3.93 -14.60 3.25
CA ALA A 98 4.35 -15.97 3.03
C ALA A 98 5.44 -16.42 4.00
N THR A 99 6.09 -15.49 4.72
CA THR A 99 7.21 -15.80 5.61
C THR A 99 7.05 -15.17 6.99
N PRO A 100 7.63 -15.78 8.03
CA PRO A 100 7.73 -15.18 9.37
C PRO A 100 8.34 -13.77 9.36
N LYS A 101 9.29 -13.51 8.47
CA LYS A 101 9.93 -12.20 8.32
C LYS A 101 8.96 -11.12 7.82
N ASP A 102 8.01 -11.48 6.95
CA ASP A 102 7.00 -10.55 6.46
C ASP A 102 6.03 -10.17 7.58
N ALA A 103 5.66 -11.13 8.43
CA ALA A 103 4.84 -10.90 9.61
C ALA A 103 5.58 -10.02 10.65
N GLU A 104 6.86 -10.28 10.93
CA GLU A 104 7.70 -9.42 11.79
C GLU A 104 7.78 -7.99 11.26
N LYS A 105 7.97 -7.85 9.94
CA LYS A 105 8.03 -6.53 9.30
C LYS A 105 6.70 -5.78 9.44
N ALA A 106 5.56 -6.43 9.20
CA ALA A 106 4.24 -5.82 9.34
C ALA A 106 3.98 -5.34 10.78
N LEU A 107 4.37 -6.13 11.79
CA LEU A 107 4.28 -5.75 13.20
C LEU A 107 5.14 -4.52 13.52
N ARG A 108 6.36 -4.45 12.99
CA ARG A 108 7.24 -3.29 13.17
C ARG A 108 6.69 -2.03 12.49
N ASP A 109 6.12 -2.19 11.30
CA ASP A 109 5.47 -1.10 10.57
C ASP A 109 4.21 -0.59 11.33
N ALA A 110 3.59 -1.45 12.16
CA ALA A 110 2.48 -1.11 13.07
C ALA A 110 2.95 -0.56 14.44
N GLY A 111 4.27 -0.30 14.62
CA GLY A 111 4.81 0.34 15.83
C GLY A 111 5.36 -0.61 16.90
N PHE A 112 5.38 -1.92 16.67
CA PHE A 112 5.98 -2.87 17.60
C PHE A 112 7.53 -2.79 17.56
N SER A 113 8.17 -3.02 18.71
CA SER A 113 9.62 -3.15 18.74
C SER A 113 10.06 -4.41 17.97
N LYS A 114 11.32 -4.44 17.53
CA LYS A 114 11.87 -5.62 16.84
C LYS A 114 11.75 -6.89 17.69
N SER A 115 12.05 -6.77 19.00
CA SER A 115 11.98 -7.89 19.95
C SER A 115 10.56 -8.41 20.11
N ASP A 116 9.57 -7.52 20.24
CA ASP A 116 8.17 -7.89 20.42
C ASP A 116 7.60 -8.52 19.16
N ALA A 117 7.92 -7.96 17.99
CA ALA A 117 7.52 -8.53 16.71
C ALA A 117 8.06 -9.95 16.52
N THR A 118 9.36 -10.15 16.77
CA THR A 118 9.98 -11.48 16.67
C THR A 118 9.41 -12.46 17.68
N ALA A 119 9.22 -12.03 18.95
CA ALA A 119 8.63 -12.88 19.99
C ALA A 119 7.19 -13.28 19.65
N PHE A 120 6.39 -12.35 19.15
CA PHE A 120 5.01 -12.61 18.75
C PHE A 120 4.94 -13.62 17.61
N VAL A 121 5.67 -13.39 16.52
CA VAL A 121 5.71 -14.30 15.36
C VAL A 121 6.17 -15.69 15.76
N SER A 122 7.24 -15.79 16.55
CA SER A 122 7.76 -17.06 17.04
C SER A 122 6.75 -17.83 17.93
N ARG A 123 5.94 -17.10 18.69
CA ARG A 123 4.88 -17.69 19.52
C ARG A 123 3.73 -18.22 18.68
N VAL A 124 3.29 -17.46 17.68
CA VAL A 124 2.23 -17.85 16.73
C VAL A 124 2.64 -19.09 15.94
N MET A 125 3.88 -19.14 15.46
CA MET A 125 4.41 -20.30 14.72
C MET A 125 4.42 -21.57 15.57
N ARG A 126 4.90 -21.50 16.82
CA ARG A 126 4.87 -22.63 17.75
C ARG A 126 3.45 -23.12 18.07
N MET A 127 2.48 -22.21 18.17
CA MET A 127 1.08 -22.60 18.37
C MET A 127 0.48 -23.29 17.13
N GLY A 128 0.96 -22.94 15.95
CA GLY A 128 0.60 -23.57 14.68
C GLY A 128 1.15 -25.01 14.57
N GLU A 129 2.40 -25.21 14.97
CA GLU A 129 3.06 -26.53 14.95
C GLU A 129 2.40 -27.56 15.91
N VAL A 130 1.92 -27.12 17.07
CA VAL A 130 1.22 -27.97 18.05
C VAL A 130 -0.15 -28.45 17.53
N ARG A 131 -0.71 -27.80 16.50
CA ARG A 131 -2.00 -28.15 15.89
C ARG A 131 -1.89 -28.86 14.53
N SER A 132 -0.70 -29.12 14.04
CA SER A 132 -0.51 -29.62 12.69
C SER A 132 -0.41 -31.13 12.59
N ASP A 133 -1.56 -31.79 12.60
CA ASP A 133 -1.75 -33.03 11.83
C ASP A 133 -2.39 -32.75 10.45
N SER A 134 -2.40 -31.49 9.96
CA SER A 134 -2.83 -31.16 8.59
C SER A 134 -2.10 -29.93 8.02
N ALA A 135 -1.71 -30.03 6.76
CA ALA A 135 -0.92 -29.06 5.99
C ALA A 135 -1.53 -27.64 5.80
N ASN A 136 -2.58 -27.29 6.55
CA ASN A 136 -3.34 -26.05 6.41
C ASN A 136 -3.20 -25.08 7.60
N SER A 137 -2.39 -25.41 8.60
CA SER A 137 -2.36 -24.69 9.88
C SER A 137 -1.58 -23.38 9.85
N THR A 138 -0.55 -23.26 9.03
CA THR A 138 0.29 -22.05 8.94
C THR A 138 -0.47 -20.89 8.31
N ALA A 139 -1.24 -21.15 7.28
CA ALA A 139 -2.09 -20.14 6.62
C ALA A 139 -3.22 -19.64 7.55
N VAL A 140 -3.77 -20.51 8.39
CA VAL A 140 -4.80 -20.16 9.38
C VAL A 140 -4.21 -19.32 10.51
N ALA A 141 -3.02 -19.64 11.00
CA ALA A 141 -2.33 -18.87 12.03
C ALA A 141 -1.94 -17.46 11.54
N MET A 142 -1.50 -17.34 10.28
CA MET A 142 -1.19 -16.05 9.66
C MET A 142 -2.43 -15.19 9.43
N LYS A 143 -3.56 -15.79 9.02
CA LYS A 143 -4.86 -15.09 8.93
C LYS A 143 -5.36 -14.60 10.30
N ALA A 144 -5.10 -15.35 11.37
CA ALA A 144 -5.45 -14.93 12.73
C ALA A 144 -4.60 -13.76 13.21
N ALA A 145 -3.30 -13.74 12.89
CA ALA A 145 -2.41 -12.62 13.20
C ALA A 145 -2.81 -11.33 12.44
N ASP A 146 -3.20 -11.41 11.17
CA ASP A 146 -3.71 -10.28 10.39
C ASP A 146 -5.02 -9.73 10.98
N ARG A 147 -5.93 -10.61 11.43
CA ARG A 147 -7.19 -10.19 12.09
C ARG A 147 -6.95 -9.44 13.39
N LEU A 148 -6.00 -9.89 14.21
CA LEU A 148 -5.63 -9.25 15.47
C LEU A 148 -4.96 -7.89 15.21
N LEU A 149 -4.08 -7.78 14.24
CA LEU A 149 -3.47 -6.50 13.81
C LEU A 149 -4.53 -5.46 13.41
N ARG A 150 -5.52 -5.86 12.62
CA ARG A 150 -6.63 -4.96 12.23
C ARG A 150 -7.50 -4.52 13.41
N SER A 151 -7.68 -5.36 14.44
CA SER A 151 -8.46 -5.01 15.63
C SER A 151 -7.72 -4.09 16.60
N LEU A 152 -6.38 -3.99 16.51
CA LEU A 152 -5.56 -3.12 17.35
C LEU A 152 -5.31 -1.74 16.71
N THR A 153 -5.64 -1.57 15.44
CA THR A 153 -5.47 -0.32 14.67
C THR A 153 -6.80 0.40 14.38
N SER A 154 -7.90 -0.10 14.95
CA SER A 154 -9.24 0.50 14.96
C SER A 154 -9.50 1.16 16.30
#